data_0b739f04d3cc67197755f50628bdf5cd
#
_entry.id   0b739f04d3cc67197755f50628bdf5cd
#
_cell.length_a   1.000
_cell.length_b   1.000
_cell.length_c   1.000
_cell.angle_alpha   90.00
_cell.angle_beta   90.00
_cell.angle_gamma   90.00
#
_symmetry.space_group_name_H-M   'P 1'
#
loop_
_entity.id
_entity.type
_entity.pdbx_description
1 polymer ?
#
loop_
_entity_poly.entity_id
_entity_poly.type
_entity_poly.pdbx_seq_one_letter_code
_entity_poly.pdbx_strand_id
1 'polypeptide(L)'
;MKQSTPGFPQIPDKVYFRIGEVSHLVGVDTHVLRYWESEFSLIKPFRGPSKQRLYRRHDVENLLRIKSLLHDEGYTISGAKKYLKNLGREQQMELKTQASTSPLPGEESILFRIKQELRDILASLDDTKKNVF
;
A
#
# COMPACT_ATOMS: atom_id res chain seq x y z
N MET A 1 -9.67 -2.02 -22.84
CA MET A 1 -8.22 -1.76 -23.02
C MET A 1 -7.51 -1.70 -21.70
N LYS A 2 -6.51 -2.52 -21.57
CA LYS A 2 -5.77 -2.63 -20.32
C LYS A 2 -4.77 -1.50 -20.20
N GLN A 3 -4.96 -0.63 -19.25
CA GLN A 3 -3.97 0.38 -18.94
C GLN A 3 -2.81 -0.30 -18.20
N SER A 4 -1.73 -0.49 -18.92
CA SER A 4 -0.50 -0.93 -18.28
C SER A 4 0.12 0.28 -17.58
N THR A 5 0.13 0.25 -16.28
CA THR A 5 0.90 1.21 -15.50
C THR A 5 2.38 1.00 -15.82
N PRO A 6 3.10 2.03 -16.23
CA PRO A 6 4.52 1.86 -16.54
C PRO A 6 5.28 1.35 -15.32
N GLY A 7 5.99 0.26 -15.48
CA GLY A 7 6.82 -0.30 -14.42
C GLY A 7 6.29 -1.55 -13.74
N PHE A 8 5.06 -1.92 -13.98
CA PHE A 8 4.52 -3.16 -13.42
C PHE A 8 4.10 -4.14 -14.51
N PRO A 9 4.36 -5.44 -14.35
CA PRO A 9 3.88 -6.42 -15.30
C PRO A 9 2.36 -6.45 -15.30
N GLN A 10 1.81 -6.77 -16.45
CA GLN A 10 0.36 -6.83 -16.61
C GLN A 10 -0.22 -7.99 -15.80
N ILE A 11 -1.09 -7.67 -14.84
CA ILE A 11 -1.78 -8.66 -14.03
C ILE A 11 -3.00 -9.15 -14.82
N PRO A 12 -3.14 -10.47 -15.08
CA PRO A 12 -4.30 -10.99 -15.77
C PRO A 12 -5.60 -10.71 -15.03
N ASP A 13 -6.68 -10.61 -15.75
CA ASP A 13 -8.00 -10.32 -15.18
C ASP A 13 -8.61 -11.59 -14.57
N LYS A 14 -8.04 -12.00 -13.43
CA LYS A 14 -8.47 -13.16 -12.66
C LYS A 14 -8.77 -12.75 -11.24
N VAL A 15 -9.65 -13.47 -10.57
CA VAL A 15 -9.98 -13.22 -9.18
C VAL A 15 -8.92 -13.82 -8.24
N TYR A 16 -8.43 -15.00 -8.59
CA TYR A 16 -7.47 -15.74 -7.76
C TYR A 16 -6.26 -16.17 -8.58
N PHE A 17 -5.11 -16.18 -7.92
CA PHE A 17 -3.83 -16.57 -8.50
C PHE A 17 -3.18 -17.62 -7.61
N ARG A 18 -2.63 -18.65 -8.22
CA ARG A 18 -1.83 -19.65 -7.51
C ARG A 18 -0.44 -19.11 -7.28
N ILE A 19 0.25 -19.67 -6.26
CA ILE A 19 1.59 -19.21 -5.90
C ILE A 19 2.58 -19.28 -7.07
N GLY A 20 2.48 -20.31 -7.90
CA GLY A 20 3.30 -20.43 -9.10
C GLY A 20 3.07 -19.32 -10.12
N GLU A 21 1.80 -18.93 -10.32
CA GLU A 21 1.45 -17.81 -11.19
C GLU A 21 1.96 -16.48 -10.63
N VAL A 22 1.79 -16.28 -9.32
CA VAL A 22 2.26 -15.08 -8.64
C VAL A 22 3.79 -14.97 -8.72
N SER A 23 4.48 -16.09 -8.51
CA SER A 23 5.93 -16.18 -8.66
C SER A 23 6.38 -15.71 -10.05
N HIS A 24 5.69 -16.14 -11.07
CA HIS A 24 5.97 -15.76 -12.44
C HIS A 24 5.67 -14.28 -12.71
N LEU A 25 4.55 -13.78 -12.21
CA LEU A 25 4.14 -12.38 -12.38
C LEU A 25 5.05 -11.41 -11.64
N VAL A 26 5.40 -11.74 -10.41
CA VAL A 26 6.26 -10.87 -9.57
C VAL A 26 7.73 -11.04 -9.94
N GLY A 27 8.11 -12.20 -10.44
CA GLY A 27 9.49 -12.48 -10.83
C GLY A 27 10.39 -12.83 -9.66
N VAL A 28 9.84 -13.51 -8.65
CA VAL A 28 10.59 -14.02 -7.49
C VAL A 28 10.18 -15.47 -7.23
N ASP A 29 11.04 -16.22 -6.57
CA ASP A 29 10.78 -17.62 -6.28
C ASP A 29 9.64 -17.78 -5.26
N THR A 30 8.99 -18.94 -5.30
CA THR A 30 7.87 -19.22 -4.40
C THR A 30 8.25 -19.17 -2.92
N HIS A 31 9.46 -19.59 -2.57
CA HIS A 31 9.93 -19.54 -1.20
C HIS A 31 10.15 -18.09 -0.72
N VAL A 32 10.51 -17.20 -1.61
CA VAL A 32 10.61 -15.76 -1.32
C VAL A 32 9.22 -15.19 -1.06
N LEU A 33 8.22 -15.57 -1.85
CA LEU A 33 6.84 -15.15 -1.64
C LEU A 33 6.32 -15.60 -0.28
N ARG A 34 6.61 -16.84 0.11
CA ARG A 34 6.22 -17.36 1.43
C ARG A 34 6.91 -16.61 2.57
N TYR A 35 8.17 -16.25 2.38
CA TYR A 35 8.89 -15.45 3.34
C TYR A 35 8.28 -14.06 3.49
N TRP A 36 7.99 -13.40 2.37
CA TRP A 36 7.34 -12.08 2.38
C TRP A 36 5.95 -12.14 3.00
N GLU A 37 5.21 -13.18 2.72
CA GLU A 37 3.89 -13.41 3.32
C GLU A 37 3.97 -13.46 4.85
N SER A 38 5.00 -14.11 5.39
CA SER A 38 5.21 -14.17 6.84
C SER A 38 5.65 -12.84 7.44
N GLU A 39 6.37 -12.04 6.67
CA GLU A 39 6.90 -10.75 7.12
C GLU A 39 5.91 -9.61 6.95
N PHE A 40 5.11 -9.63 5.89
CA PHE A 40 4.17 -8.56 5.58
C PHE A 40 2.73 -9.00 5.86
N SER A 41 2.13 -8.41 6.89
CA SER A 41 0.77 -8.77 7.31
C SER A 41 -0.32 -8.34 6.32
N LEU A 42 0.00 -7.44 5.41
CA LEU A 42 -0.95 -7.00 4.39
C LEU A 42 -1.19 -8.04 3.29
N ILE A 43 -0.31 -9.02 3.17
CA ILE A 43 -0.48 -10.12 2.23
C ILE A 43 -1.12 -11.28 2.96
N LYS A 44 -2.37 -11.57 2.61
CA LYS A 44 -3.16 -12.61 3.25
C LYS A 44 -3.72 -13.56 2.20
N PRO A 45 -2.93 -14.52 1.73
CA PRO A 45 -3.46 -15.54 0.85
C PRO A 45 -4.40 -16.44 1.65
N PHE A 46 -5.34 -17.04 0.97
CA PHE A 46 -6.22 -18.02 1.59
C PHE A 46 -6.02 -19.37 0.94
N ARG A 47 -6.43 -20.41 1.63
CA ARG A 47 -6.31 -21.77 1.12
C ARG A 47 -7.61 -22.21 0.47
N GLY A 48 -7.52 -22.63 -0.80
CA GLY A 48 -8.65 -23.18 -1.52
C GLY A 48 -9.02 -24.59 -1.09
N PRO A 49 -10.00 -25.20 -1.75
CA PRO A 49 -10.49 -26.55 -1.38
C PRO A 49 -9.42 -27.64 -1.39
N SER A 50 -8.39 -27.49 -2.20
CA SER A 50 -7.27 -28.43 -2.30
C SER A 50 -6.08 -28.02 -1.46
N LYS A 51 -6.26 -27.14 -0.48
CA LYS A 51 -5.22 -26.60 0.40
C LYS A 51 -4.12 -25.81 -0.33
N GLN A 52 -4.37 -25.41 -1.57
CA GLN A 52 -3.45 -24.58 -2.33
C GLN A 52 -3.56 -23.12 -1.88
N ARG A 53 -2.43 -22.43 -1.88
CA ARG A 53 -2.42 -20.98 -1.61
C ARG A 53 -2.97 -20.23 -2.79
N LEU A 54 -3.97 -19.40 -2.53
CA LEU A 54 -4.59 -18.55 -3.51
C LEU A 54 -4.41 -17.10 -3.10
N TYR A 55 -3.95 -16.30 -4.03
CA TYR A 55 -3.72 -14.86 -3.84
C TYR A 55 -4.77 -14.08 -4.61
N ARG A 56 -5.23 -13.01 -4.02
CA ARG A 56 -6.13 -12.08 -4.69
C ARG A 56 -5.32 -11.07 -5.50
N ARG A 57 -5.99 -10.37 -6.39
CA ARG A 57 -5.35 -9.36 -7.22
C ARG A 57 -4.60 -8.31 -6.37
N HIS A 58 -5.22 -7.82 -5.31
CA HIS A 58 -4.56 -6.83 -4.45
C HIS A 58 -3.34 -7.39 -3.73
N ASP A 59 -3.31 -8.68 -3.42
CA ASP A 59 -2.13 -9.33 -2.87
C ASP A 59 -0.98 -9.33 -3.87
N VAL A 60 -1.28 -9.60 -5.15
CA VAL A 60 -0.28 -9.54 -6.23
C VAL A 60 0.25 -8.13 -6.40
N GLU A 61 -0.61 -7.14 -6.36
CA GLU A 61 -0.22 -5.73 -6.43
C GLU A 61 0.67 -5.34 -5.26
N ASN A 62 0.33 -5.78 -4.05
CA ASN A 62 1.15 -5.56 -2.86
C ASN A 62 2.52 -6.23 -2.96
N LEU A 63 2.56 -7.46 -3.49
CA LEU A 63 3.81 -8.16 -3.71
C LEU A 63 4.71 -7.45 -4.72
N LEU A 64 4.12 -6.90 -5.77
CA LEU A 64 4.85 -6.09 -6.74
C LEU A 64 5.42 -4.83 -6.10
N ARG A 65 4.67 -4.17 -5.23
CA ARG A 65 5.15 -3.02 -4.46
C ARG A 65 6.30 -3.40 -3.53
N ILE A 66 6.18 -4.51 -2.83
CA ILE A 66 7.24 -5.01 -1.95
C ILE A 66 8.51 -5.27 -2.75
N LYS A 67 8.39 -5.93 -3.89
CA LYS A 67 9.53 -6.17 -4.76
C LYS A 67 10.19 -4.86 -5.20
N SER A 68 9.39 -3.89 -5.61
CA SER A 68 9.89 -2.58 -6.01
C SER A 68 10.63 -1.88 -4.89
N LEU A 69 10.08 -1.90 -3.68
CA LEU A 69 10.71 -1.30 -2.51
C LEU A 69 12.04 -1.96 -2.16
N LEU A 70 12.08 -3.30 -2.18
CA LEU A 70 13.27 -4.04 -1.77
C LEU A 70 14.36 -4.05 -2.85
N HIS A 71 14.00 -4.21 -4.10
CA HIS A 71 14.96 -4.37 -5.20
C HIS A 71 15.27 -3.06 -5.91
N ASP A 72 14.28 -2.24 -6.19
CA ASP A 72 14.48 -1.01 -6.96
C ASP A 72 14.87 0.17 -6.05
N GLU A 73 14.26 0.28 -4.90
CA GLU A 73 14.46 1.40 -3.98
C GLU A 73 15.41 1.08 -2.83
N GLY A 74 15.80 -0.18 -2.67
CA GLY A 74 16.79 -0.59 -1.69
C GLY A 74 16.34 -0.56 -0.24
N TYR A 75 15.04 -0.64 0.03
CA TYR A 75 14.53 -0.73 1.39
C TYR A 75 14.88 -2.05 2.03
N THR A 76 15.08 -2.04 3.34
CA THR A 76 15.13 -3.26 4.13
C THR A 76 13.72 -3.78 4.35
N ILE A 77 13.60 -5.04 4.81
CA ILE A 77 12.30 -5.62 5.16
C ILE A 77 11.58 -4.76 6.20
N SER A 78 12.30 -4.35 7.25
CA SER A 78 11.75 -3.47 8.29
C SER A 78 11.30 -2.12 7.74
N GLY A 79 12.10 -1.52 6.88
CA GLY A 79 11.79 -0.23 6.24
C GLY A 79 10.59 -0.33 5.32
N ALA A 80 10.51 -1.39 4.53
CA ALA A 80 9.37 -1.65 3.64
C ALA A 80 8.07 -1.87 4.44
N LYS A 81 8.15 -2.60 5.55
CA LYS A 81 7.01 -2.80 6.45
C LYS A 81 6.46 -1.47 6.97
N LYS A 82 7.34 -0.61 7.45
CA LYS A 82 6.96 0.71 7.96
C LYS A 82 6.34 1.58 6.87
N TYR A 83 6.94 1.58 5.70
CA TYR A 83 6.46 2.35 4.56
C TYR A 83 5.04 1.95 4.18
N LEU A 84 4.80 0.65 4.01
CA LEU A 84 3.50 0.13 3.61
C LEU A 84 2.44 0.31 4.70
N LYS A 85 2.84 0.18 5.96
CA LYS A 85 1.94 0.42 7.09
C LYS A 85 1.47 1.87 7.16
N ASN A 86 2.38 2.81 6.95
CA ASN A 86 2.05 4.23 6.93
C ASN A 86 1.16 4.59 5.75
N LEU A 87 1.44 4.02 4.58
CA LEU A 87 0.60 4.20 3.40
C LEU A 87 -0.82 3.68 3.63
N GLY A 88 -0.95 2.50 4.22
CA GLY A 88 -2.24 1.92 4.56
C GLY A 88 -3.05 2.78 5.52
N ARG A 89 -2.38 3.37 6.51
CA ARG A 89 -3.02 4.28 7.46
C ARG A 89 -3.52 5.56 6.78
N GLU A 90 -2.72 6.15 5.92
CA GLU A 90 -3.10 7.34 5.17
C GLU A 90 -4.30 7.07 4.27
N GLN A 91 -4.29 5.96 3.56
CA GLN A 91 -5.41 5.57 2.71
C GLN A 91 -6.68 5.28 3.50
N GLN A 92 -6.55 4.64 4.65
CA GLN A 92 -7.70 4.39 5.53
C GLN A 92 -8.28 5.68 6.10
N MET A 93 -7.44 6.63 6.45
CA MET A 93 -7.89 7.94 6.91
C MET A 93 -8.63 8.69 5.82
N GLU A 94 -8.13 8.68 4.61
CA GLU A 94 -8.79 9.30 3.47
C GLU A 94 -10.12 8.63 3.15
N LEU A 95 -10.17 7.31 3.16
CA LEU A 95 -11.41 6.56 2.91
C LEU A 95 -12.44 6.78 4.00
N LYS A 96 -12.03 6.83 5.26
CA LYS A 96 -12.93 7.14 6.38
C LYS A 96 -13.47 8.55 6.29
N THR A 97 -12.63 9.49 5.88
CA THR A 97 -13.03 10.88 5.70
C THR A 97 -14.00 11.01 4.53
N GLN A 98 -13.80 10.24 3.47
CA GLN A 98 -14.70 10.22 2.31
C GLN A 98 -15.99 9.46 2.57
N ALA A 99 -15.95 8.41 3.37
CA ALA A 99 -17.12 7.58 3.66
C ALA A 99 -18.02 8.15 4.76
N SER A 100 -17.47 8.93 5.69
CA SER A 100 -18.23 9.51 6.79
C SER A 100 -18.90 10.82 6.42
N THR A 101 -18.53 11.41 5.32
CA THR A 101 -19.14 12.63 4.82
C THR A 101 -19.55 12.43 3.37
N SER A 102 -20.85 12.25 3.19
CA SER A 102 -21.46 12.65 1.94
C SER A 102 -21.22 14.16 1.86
N PRO A 103 -20.29 14.67 1.05
CA PRO A 103 -19.90 16.05 1.21
C PRO A 103 -20.97 16.96 0.67
N LEU A 104 -21.61 17.67 1.56
CA LEU A 104 -22.25 18.92 1.21
C LEU A 104 -21.15 19.86 0.68
N PRO A 105 -21.43 20.66 -0.37
CA PRO A 105 -20.41 21.48 -1.05
C PRO A 105 -19.74 22.56 -0.20
N GLY A 106 -19.84 22.51 1.10
CA GLY A 106 -19.14 23.40 2.01
C GLY A 106 -18.22 22.67 2.96
N GLU A 107 -18.46 21.38 3.18
CA GLU A 107 -17.68 20.58 4.14
C GLU A 107 -16.34 20.11 3.58
N GLU A 108 -16.25 19.88 2.29
CA GLU A 108 -14.99 19.53 1.65
C GLU A 108 -13.95 20.63 1.77
N SER A 109 -14.37 21.89 1.58
CA SER A 109 -13.46 23.01 1.71
C SER A 109 -13.05 23.26 3.15
N ILE A 110 -13.90 22.94 4.13
CA ILE A 110 -13.58 23.07 5.55
C ILE A 110 -12.57 22.00 5.95
N LEU A 111 -12.77 20.75 5.54
CA LEU A 111 -11.84 19.65 5.82
C LEU A 111 -10.48 19.86 5.16
N PHE A 112 -10.45 20.34 3.94
CA PHE A 112 -9.23 20.70 3.24
C PHE A 112 -8.50 21.82 3.95
N ARG A 113 -9.24 22.81 4.42
CA ARG A 113 -8.72 23.94 5.19
C ARG A 113 -8.12 23.48 6.52
N ILE A 114 -8.79 22.59 7.23
CA ILE A 114 -8.31 22.03 8.49
C ILE A 114 -7.02 21.21 8.27
N LYS A 115 -6.96 20.40 7.21
CA LYS A 115 -5.74 19.68 6.84
C LYS A 115 -4.58 20.61 6.55
N GLN A 116 -4.82 21.68 5.84
CA GLN A 116 -3.79 22.69 5.54
C GLN A 116 -3.35 23.44 6.79
N GLU A 117 -4.29 23.83 7.63
CA GLU A 117 -3.99 24.51 8.89
C GLU A 117 -3.15 23.63 9.82
N LEU A 118 -3.46 22.33 9.89
CA LEU A 118 -2.68 21.38 10.67
C LEU A 118 -1.26 21.22 10.13
N ARG A 119 -1.09 21.19 8.82
CA ARG A 119 0.23 21.15 8.20
C ARG A 119 1.02 22.43 8.45
N ASP A 120 0.37 23.57 8.37
CA ASP A 120 0.98 24.87 8.64
C ASP A 120 1.37 25.01 10.10
N ILE A 121 0.55 24.53 11.03
CA ILE A 121 0.85 24.53 12.46
C ILE A 121 2.04 23.62 12.74
N LEU A 122 2.11 22.45 12.13
CA LEU A 122 3.24 21.53 12.30
C LEU A 122 4.53 22.11 11.74
N ALA A 123 4.46 22.78 10.58
CA ALA A 123 5.59 23.47 9.99
C ALA A 123 6.01 24.67 10.84
N SER A 124 5.04 25.40 11.36
CA SER A 124 5.27 26.52 12.25
C SER A 124 5.87 26.13 13.58
N LEU A 125 5.45 24.99 14.13
CA LEU A 125 6.04 24.44 15.36
C LEU A 125 7.48 23.98 15.16
N ASP A 126 7.78 23.42 14.01
CA ASP A 126 9.14 23.03 13.64
C ASP A 126 10.04 24.25 13.50
N ASP A 127 9.55 25.30 12.88
CA ASP A 127 10.25 26.58 12.76
C ASP A 127 10.44 27.26 14.12
N THR A 128 9.42 27.21 14.96
CA THR A 128 9.47 27.77 16.31
C THR A 128 10.46 27.03 17.20
N LYS A 129 10.59 25.72 17.04
CA LYS A 129 11.60 24.93 17.75
C LYS A 129 13.02 25.28 17.33
N LYS A 130 13.22 25.74 16.10
CA LYS A 130 14.53 26.15 15.59
C LYS A 130 14.89 27.58 15.97
N ASN A 131 13.89 28.43 16.18
CA ASN A 131 14.09 29.88 16.36
C ASN A 131 13.88 30.37 17.77
N VAL A 132 13.32 29.60 18.64
CA VAL A 132 12.85 30.14 19.92
C VAL A 132 13.89 30.00 21.04
N PHE A 133 14.89 29.46 20.86
CA PHE A 133 15.79 29.32 22.01
C PHE A 133 16.96 28.45 21.63
#